data_c1617a8d23a6d0ec59c550b9c8ad8142
#
_entry.id   c1617a8d23a6d0ec59c550b9c8ad8142
#
_cell.length_a   1.000
_cell.length_b   1.000
_cell.length_c   1.000
_cell.angle_alpha   90.00
_cell.angle_beta   90.00
_cell.angle_gamma   90.00
#
_symmetry.space_group_name_H-M   'P 1'
#
loop_
_entity.id
_entity.type
_entity.pdbx_description
1 polymer ?
#
loop_
_entity_poly.entity_id
_entity_poly.type
_entity_poly.pdbx_seq_one_letter_code
_entity_poly.pdbx_strand_id
1 'polypeptide(L)'
;MTRKKKYSLPFDTRGGVLVMPLRMITSPTYQTLTPQAKHLMVLLQVHWRNDKLVDYGIREAMDKIPCSDKTASKSFKLLQERCFITCVSESFFSSRTQSKSRGWRLEWMPFNNKPPTNTWELLANEINTTVVKTTAVNRPET
;
A
#
# COMPACT_ATOMS: atom_id res chain seq x y z
N MET A 1 2.50 -43.68 13.63
CA MET A 1 2.16 -42.28 13.83
C MET A 1 1.79 -41.65 12.48
N THR A 2 0.53 -41.43 12.30
CA THR A 2 0.07 -40.77 11.08
C THR A 2 0.38 -39.27 11.19
N ARG A 3 1.33 -38.83 10.41
CA ARG A 3 1.61 -37.40 10.26
C ARG A 3 0.36 -36.72 9.70
N LYS A 4 -0.24 -35.84 10.47
CA LYS A 4 -1.27 -34.97 9.92
C LYS A 4 -0.73 -34.28 8.66
N LYS A 5 -1.41 -34.52 7.54
CA LYS A 5 -1.07 -33.86 6.27
C LYS A 5 -1.06 -32.35 6.50
N LYS A 6 0.10 -31.72 6.41
CA LYS A 6 0.18 -30.28 6.42
C LYS A 6 -0.61 -29.72 5.24
N TYR A 7 -1.51 -28.82 5.52
CA TYR A 7 -2.21 -28.08 4.48
C TYR A 7 -1.19 -27.48 3.54
N SER A 8 -1.17 -27.90 2.30
CA SER A 8 -0.39 -27.21 1.27
C SER A 8 -1.19 -25.99 0.81
N LEU A 9 -0.54 -24.84 0.80
CA LEU A 9 -1.17 -23.64 0.26
C LEU A 9 -1.54 -23.90 -1.21
N PRO A 10 -2.74 -23.45 -1.67
CA PRO A 10 -3.23 -23.73 -3.00
C PRO A 10 -2.60 -22.86 -4.09
N PHE A 11 -1.41 -22.29 -3.84
CA PHE A 11 -0.76 -21.40 -4.78
C PHE A 11 0.74 -21.73 -4.88
N ASP A 12 1.34 -21.30 -5.98
CA ASP A 12 2.75 -21.50 -6.25
C ASP A 12 3.60 -20.59 -5.35
N THR A 13 4.51 -21.18 -4.58
CA THR A 13 5.42 -20.44 -3.71
C THR A 13 6.80 -20.20 -4.36
N ARG A 14 7.02 -20.69 -5.57
CA ARG A 14 8.28 -20.46 -6.28
C ARG A 14 8.44 -18.97 -6.59
N GLY A 15 9.59 -18.39 -6.25
CA GLY A 15 9.82 -16.96 -6.38
C GLY A 15 9.22 -16.12 -5.25
N GLY A 16 8.60 -16.76 -4.25
CA GLY A 16 7.99 -16.09 -3.12
C GLY A 16 6.52 -15.76 -3.34
N VAL A 17 5.91 -15.16 -2.32
CA VAL A 17 4.51 -14.73 -2.35
C VAL A 17 4.41 -13.35 -1.69
N LEU A 18 3.41 -12.58 -2.09
CA LEU A 18 3.06 -11.34 -1.41
C LEU A 18 1.90 -11.60 -0.46
N VAL A 19 2.05 -11.15 0.77
CA VAL A 19 0.98 -11.24 1.78
C VAL A 19 0.57 -9.83 2.15
N MET A 20 -0.70 -9.53 1.99
CA MET A 20 -1.27 -8.25 2.39
C MET A 20 -2.28 -8.47 3.52
N PRO A 21 -2.26 -7.62 4.56
CA PRO A 21 -3.20 -7.79 5.66
C PRO A 21 -4.65 -7.71 5.20
N LEU A 22 -5.45 -8.72 5.52
CA LEU A 22 -6.87 -8.72 5.16
C LEU A 22 -7.59 -7.52 5.76
N ARG A 23 -7.26 -7.16 7.00
CA ARG A 23 -7.82 -5.99 7.68
C ARG A 23 -7.59 -4.70 6.91
N MET A 24 -6.44 -4.56 6.26
CA MET A 24 -6.13 -3.39 5.43
C MET A 24 -6.98 -3.38 4.16
N ILE A 25 -7.03 -4.50 3.46
CA ILE A 25 -7.74 -4.63 2.17
C ILE A 25 -9.24 -4.38 2.36
N THR A 26 -9.81 -4.79 3.48
CA THR A 26 -11.24 -4.60 3.77
C THR A 26 -11.54 -3.26 4.46
N SER A 27 -10.53 -2.46 4.78
CA SER A 27 -10.72 -1.18 5.45
C SER A 27 -11.36 -0.13 4.53
N PRO A 28 -12.14 0.82 5.10
CA PRO A 28 -12.66 1.93 4.30
C PRO A 28 -11.57 2.76 3.66
N THR A 29 -10.43 2.92 4.32
CA THR A 29 -9.30 3.67 3.79
C THR A 29 -8.80 3.07 2.48
N TYR A 30 -8.65 1.75 2.43
CA TYR A 30 -8.24 1.05 1.22
C TYR A 30 -9.35 1.10 0.15
N GLN A 31 -10.60 0.87 0.54
CA GLN A 31 -11.71 0.82 -0.40
C GLN A 31 -11.93 2.14 -1.14
N THR A 32 -11.52 3.26 -0.55
CA THR A 32 -11.65 4.58 -1.19
C THR A 32 -10.51 4.91 -2.14
N LEU A 33 -9.51 4.03 -2.26
CA LEU A 33 -8.41 4.23 -3.22
C LEU A 33 -8.89 3.98 -4.64
N THR A 34 -8.26 4.68 -5.60
CA THR A 34 -8.44 4.37 -7.02
C THR A 34 -7.82 3.01 -7.35
N PRO A 35 -8.27 2.33 -8.43
CA PRO A 35 -7.65 1.08 -8.85
C PRO A 35 -6.13 1.20 -9.08
N GLN A 36 -5.69 2.32 -9.65
CA GLN A 36 -4.27 2.56 -9.89
C GLN A 36 -3.48 2.67 -8.58
N ALA A 37 -4.02 3.35 -7.58
CA ALA A 37 -3.38 3.45 -6.27
C ALA A 37 -3.31 2.09 -5.58
N LYS A 38 -4.37 1.29 -5.66
CA LYS A 38 -4.37 -0.09 -5.13
C LYS A 38 -3.30 -0.94 -5.80
N HIS A 39 -3.17 -0.85 -7.11
CA HIS A 39 -2.15 -1.56 -7.86
C HIS A 39 -0.74 -1.08 -7.46
N LEU A 40 -0.57 0.22 -7.28
CA LEU A 40 0.70 0.78 -6.86
C LEU A 40 1.17 0.22 -5.51
N MET A 41 0.25 -0.02 -4.57
CA MET A 41 0.59 -0.66 -3.28
C MET A 41 1.22 -2.04 -3.50
N VAL A 42 0.67 -2.84 -4.38
CA VAL A 42 1.20 -4.17 -4.71
C VAL A 42 2.60 -4.04 -5.31
N LEU A 43 2.78 -3.13 -6.26
CA LEU A 43 4.07 -2.91 -6.92
C LEU A 43 5.14 -2.45 -5.94
N LEU A 44 4.79 -1.55 -5.02
CA LEU A 44 5.71 -1.10 -3.97
C LEU A 44 6.11 -2.26 -3.07
N GLN A 45 5.16 -3.11 -2.69
CA GLN A 45 5.44 -4.25 -1.80
C GLN A 45 6.35 -5.28 -2.45
N VAL A 46 6.31 -5.44 -3.77
CA VAL A 46 7.25 -6.31 -4.50
C VAL A 46 8.70 -5.96 -4.20
N HIS A 47 8.99 -4.67 -4.00
CA HIS A 47 10.33 -4.18 -3.74
C HIS A 47 10.62 -3.94 -2.26
N TRP A 48 9.70 -4.32 -1.39
CA TRP A 48 9.88 -4.13 0.05
C TRP A 48 11.03 -4.95 0.59
N ARG A 49 11.83 -4.31 1.46
CA ARG A 49 12.87 -4.94 2.26
C ARG A 49 12.86 -4.35 3.66
N ASN A 50 13.15 -5.20 4.66
CA ASN A 50 13.15 -4.75 6.05
C ASN A 50 14.24 -3.70 6.34
N ASP A 51 15.35 -3.75 5.61
CA ASP A 51 16.54 -2.94 5.85
C ASP A 51 16.67 -1.72 4.92
N LYS A 52 15.76 -1.53 4.00
CA LYS A 52 15.86 -0.45 3.00
C LYS A 52 14.49 0.14 2.68
N LEU A 53 14.51 1.44 2.37
CA LEU A 53 13.33 2.09 1.78
C LEU A 53 13.05 1.51 0.40
N VAL A 54 11.77 1.53 0.01
CA VAL A 54 11.39 1.15 -1.35
C VAL A 54 11.75 2.30 -2.30
N ASP A 55 12.59 2.03 -3.28
CA ASP A 55 12.91 3.01 -4.32
C ASP A 55 11.95 2.82 -5.50
N TYR A 56 11.06 3.78 -5.69
CA TYR A 56 10.04 3.71 -6.73
C TYR A 56 9.71 5.11 -7.22
N GLY A 57 9.72 5.29 -8.54
CA GLY A 57 9.45 6.57 -9.16
C GLY A 57 8.20 6.59 -10.02
N ILE A 58 7.81 7.79 -10.43
CA ILE A 58 6.62 8.01 -11.26
C ILE A 58 6.77 7.30 -12.61
N ARG A 59 7.95 7.36 -13.21
CA ARG A 59 8.20 6.73 -14.52
C ARG A 59 8.00 5.22 -14.47
N GLU A 60 8.49 4.57 -13.42
CA GLU A 60 8.29 3.14 -13.23
C GLU A 60 6.82 2.80 -13.03
N ALA A 61 6.11 3.61 -12.26
CA ALA A 61 4.68 3.44 -12.05
C ALA A 61 3.90 3.58 -13.36
N MET A 62 4.24 4.57 -14.19
CA MET A 62 3.62 4.74 -15.50
C MET A 62 3.78 3.51 -16.39
N ASP A 63 4.96 2.90 -16.36
CA ASP A 63 5.27 1.72 -17.14
C ASP A 63 4.51 0.48 -16.64
N LYS A 64 4.51 0.27 -15.33
CA LYS A 64 3.91 -0.94 -14.72
C LYS A 64 2.40 -0.89 -14.58
N ILE A 65 1.82 0.30 -14.46
CA ILE A 65 0.37 0.50 -14.33
C ILE A 65 -0.25 0.95 -15.65
N PRO A 66 0.40 0.92 -16.76
CA PRO A 66 0.14 1.64 -18.02
C PRO A 66 -0.79 2.85 -17.85
N CYS A 67 -0.26 3.93 -17.33
CA CYS A 67 -1.03 5.15 -17.08
C CYS A 67 -0.21 6.40 -17.37
N SER A 68 -0.86 7.57 -17.36
CA SER A 68 -0.20 8.85 -17.56
C SER A 68 0.62 9.25 -16.34
N ASP A 69 1.55 10.17 -16.53
CA ASP A 69 2.30 10.82 -15.45
C ASP A 69 1.35 11.40 -14.39
N LYS A 70 0.30 12.09 -14.83
CA LYS A 70 -0.68 12.69 -13.95
C LYS A 70 -1.36 11.63 -13.06
N THR A 71 -1.75 10.50 -13.62
CA THR A 71 -2.38 9.40 -12.88
C THR A 71 -1.40 8.76 -11.90
N ALA A 72 -0.16 8.53 -12.33
CA ALA A 72 0.87 7.98 -11.45
C ALA A 72 1.14 8.92 -10.27
N SER A 73 1.32 10.20 -10.53
CA SER A 73 1.55 11.21 -9.50
C SER A 73 0.40 11.28 -8.50
N LYS A 74 -0.83 11.25 -8.98
CA LYS A 74 -2.03 11.24 -8.13
C LYS A 74 -2.10 9.98 -7.27
N SER A 75 -1.69 8.83 -7.81
CA SER A 75 -1.69 7.57 -7.08
C SER A 75 -0.73 7.62 -5.90
N PHE A 76 0.50 8.10 -6.10
CA PHE A 76 1.46 8.30 -5.01
C PHE A 76 0.92 9.27 -3.96
N LYS A 77 0.37 10.39 -4.41
CA LYS A 77 -0.19 11.41 -3.52
C LYS A 77 -1.33 10.84 -2.68
N LEU A 78 -2.22 10.09 -3.30
CA LEU A 78 -3.37 9.49 -2.61
C LEU A 78 -2.91 8.50 -1.54
N LEU A 79 -1.92 7.66 -1.84
CA LEU A 79 -1.35 6.73 -0.87
C LEU A 79 -0.71 7.45 0.32
N GLN A 80 -0.05 8.58 0.08
CA GLN A 80 0.49 9.41 1.15
C GLN A 80 -0.61 10.02 2.01
N GLU A 81 -1.62 10.58 1.38
CA GLU A 81 -2.76 11.20 2.08
C GLU A 81 -3.53 10.19 2.93
N ARG A 82 -3.61 8.94 2.48
CA ARG A 82 -4.26 7.86 3.21
C ARG A 82 -3.36 7.16 4.20
N CYS A 83 -2.14 7.65 4.40
CA CYS A 83 -1.17 7.15 5.37
C CYS A 83 -0.71 5.71 5.12
N PHE A 84 -0.75 5.26 3.88
CA PHE A 84 -0.20 3.95 3.50
C PHE A 84 1.30 4.01 3.27
N ILE A 85 1.80 5.11 2.72
CA ILE A 85 3.23 5.29 2.43
C ILE A 85 3.70 6.64 2.95
N THR A 86 4.98 6.71 3.30
CA THR A 86 5.64 7.94 3.69
C THR A 86 6.89 8.14 2.85
N CYS A 87 7.04 9.32 2.26
CA CYS A 87 8.25 9.67 1.54
C CYS A 87 9.33 10.07 2.55
N VAL A 88 10.36 9.25 2.66
CA VAL A 88 11.48 9.50 3.58
C VAL A 88 12.63 10.19 2.84
N SER A 89 12.80 9.89 1.55
CA SER A 89 13.80 10.54 0.71
C SER A 89 13.17 10.95 -0.60
N GLU A 90 13.14 12.25 -0.87
CA GLU A 90 12.50 12.79 -2.09
C GLU A 90 13.33 12.57 -3.35
N SER A 91 14.64 12.46 -3.20
CA SER A 91 15.51 12.28 -4.34
C SER A 91 16.76 11.54 -3.92
N PHE A 92 16.88 10.31 -4.41
CA PHE A 92 18.12 9.56 -4.28
C PHE A 92 18.34 8.74 -5.55
N PHE A 93 19.62 8.43 -5.80
CA PHE A 93 19.97 7.65 -6.98
C PHE A 93 19.63 6.18 -6.74
N SER A 94 18.79 5.63 -7.62
CA SER A 94 18.47 4.21 -7.59
C SER A 94 19.44 3.45 -8.47
N SER A 95 20.21 2.54 -7.87
CA SER A 95 21.10 1.67 -8.64
C SER A 95 20.32 0.67 -9.52
N ARG A 96 19.09 0.34 -9.10
CA ARG A 96 18.23 -0.58 -9.85
C ARG A 96 17.73 0.01 -11.15
N THR A 97 17.32 1.27 -11.15
CA THR A 97 16.75 1.94 -12.32
C THR A 97 17.73 2.89 -13.00
N GLN A 98 18.91 3.12 -12.41
CA GLN A 98 19.92 4.06 -12.89
C GLN A 98 19.37 5.50 -13.02
N SER A 99 18.44 5.86 -12.16
CA SER A 99 17.79 7.16 -12.18
C SER A 99 17.46 7.64 -10.78
N LYS A 100 17.06 8.91 -10.66
CA LYS A 100 16.56 9.45 -9.41
C LYS A 100 15.17 8.92 -9.13
N SER A 101 14.94 8.45 -7.91
CA SER A 101 13.65 8.01 -7.45
C SER A 101 13.41 8.48 -6.02
N ARG A 102 12.25 8.17 -5.48
CA ARG A 102 11.90 8.49 -4.10
C ARG A 102 12.04 7.26 -3.23
N GLY A 103 12.42 7.47 -1.99
CA GLY A 103 12.48 6.41 -0.99
C GLY A 103 11.20 6.38 -0.17
N TRP A 104 10.51 5.26 -0.19
CA TRP A 104 9.20 5.10 0.44
C TRP A 104 9.27 4.13 1.60
N ARG A 105 8.62 4.49 2.71
CA ARG A 105 8.32 3.57 3.79
C ARG A 105 6.88 3.10 3.62
N LEU A 106 6.70 1.77 3.64
CA LEU A 106 5.36 1.17 3.57
C LEU A 106 4.85 0.98 5.00
N GLU A 107 3.79 1.69 5.37
CA GLU A 107 3.32 1.75 6.75
C GLU A 107 2.59 0.48 7.20
N TRP A 108 2.26 -0.42 6.27
CA TRP A 108 1.69 -1.73 6.59
C TRP A 108 2.73 -2.85 6.67
N MET A 109 4.01 -2.52 6.47
CA MET A 109 5.10 -3.49 6.48
C MET A 109 6.10 -3.16 7.59
N PRO A 110 6.81 -4.16 8.14
CA PRO A 110 7.88 -3.90 9.09
C PRO A 110 9.01 -3.10 8.46
N PHE A 111 9.76 -2.39 9.28
CA PHE A 111 10.95 -1.66 8.84
C PHE A 111 11.98 -1.61 9.95
N ASN A 112 13.23 -1.96 9.65
CA ASN A 112 14.34 -2.02 10.62
C ASN A 112 14.00 -2.84 11.87
N ASN A 113 13.39 -4.00 11.67
CA ASN A 113 12.95 -4.92 12.72
C ASN A 113 11.90 -4.33 13.68
N LYS A 114 11.26 -3.23 13.28
CA LYS A 114 10.14 -2.65 14.02
C LYS A 114 8.83 -3.07 13.37
N PRO A 115 7.78 -3.27 14.18
CA PRO A 115 6.48 -3.64 13.61
C PRO A 115 5.91 -2.53 12.72
N PRO A 116 4.97 -2.85 11.82
CA PRO A 116 4.30 -1.84 11.02
C PRO A 116 3.65 -0.77 11.89
N THR A 117 3.71 0.48 11.47
CA THR A 117 3.05 1.59 12.18
C THR A 117 1.53 1.54 12.02
N ASN A 118 1.07 1.03 10.88
CA ASN A 118 -0.35 0.95 10.53
C ASN A 118 -1.09 2.29 10.72
N THR A 119 -0.43 3.39 10.39
CA THR A 119 -1.01 4.74 10.54
C THR A 119 -2.29 4.93 9.74
N TRP A 120 -2.49 4.14 8.68
CA TRP A 120 -3.72 4.12 7.92
C TRP A 120 -4.94 3.74 8.77
N GLU A 121 -4.76 3.00 9.87
CA GLU A 121 -5.86 2.61 10.76
C GLU A 121 -6.49 3.80 11.47
N LEU A 122 -5.68 4.77 11.87
CA LEU A 122 -6.18 5.98 12.52
C LEU A 122 -7.10 6.75 11.57
N LEU A 123 -6.68 6.87 10.32
CA LEU A 123 -7.47 7.53 9.28
C LEU A 123 -8.73 6.72 8.94
N ALA A 124 -8.66 5.40 8.95
CA ALA A 124 -9.82 4.54 8.72
C ALA A 124 -10.91 4.79 9.78
N ASN A 125 -10.51 4.95 11.04
CA ASN A 125 -11.44 5.27 12.13
C ASN A 125 -12.07 6.66 11.93
N GLU A 126 -11.30 7.65 11.53
CA GLU A 126 -11.80 8.98 11.22
C GLU A 126 -12.78 8.98 10.06
N ILE A 127 -12.47 8.26 8.98
CA ILE A 127 -13.34 8.12 7.82
C ILE A 127 -14.66 7.46 8.22
N ASN A 128 -14.62 6.37 8.97
CA ASN A 128 -15.82 5.70 9.46
C ASN A 128 -16.69 6.63 10.30
N THR A 129 -16.09 7.37 11.21
CA THR A 129 -16.81 8.33 12.07
C THR A 129 -17.46 9.41 11.23
N THR A 130 -16.75 9.96 10.25
CA THR A 130 -17.25 11.00 9.36
C THR A 130 -18.40 10.48 8.50
N VAL A 131 -18.26 9.29 7.91
CA VAL A 131 -19.29 8.66 7.06
C VAL A 131 -20.55 8.40 7.89
N VAL A 132 -20.42 7.86 9.10
CA VAL A 132 -21.58 7.62 9.99
C VAL A 132 -22.27 8.93 10.33
N LYS A 133 -21.54 9.98 10.68
CA LYS A 133 -22.11 11.30 10.98
C LYS A 133 -22.83 11.89 9.76
N THR A 134 -22.21 11.83 8.59
CA THR A 134 -22.79 12.35 7.36
C THR A 134 -24.05 11.59 7.00
N THR A 135 -24.05 10.27 7.10
CA THR A 135 -25.23 9.43 6.82
C THR A 135 -26.36 9.76 7.80
N ALA A 136 -26.05 9.95 9.09
CA ALA A 136 -27.05 10.30 10.10
C ALA A 136 -27.69 11.66 9.83
N VAL A 137 -26.90 12.63 9.34
CA VAL A 137 -27.39 14.00 9.03
C VAL A 137 -28.20 14.03 7.73
N ASN A 138 -27.78 13.27 6.72
CA ASN A 138 -28.36 13.32 5.39
C ASN A 138 -29.45 12.26 5.14
N ARG A 139 -29.73 11.42 6.11
CA ARG A 139 -30.79 10.42 5.97
C ARG A 139 -32.14 11.13 6.02
N PRO A 140 -32.93 11.07 4.95
CA PRO A 140 -34.31 11.53 5.06
C PRO A 140 -35.01 10.66 6.10
N GLU A 141 -35.59 11.32 7.08
CA GLU A 141 -36.47 10.62 8.03
C GLU A 141 -37.67 10.10 7.28
N THR A 142 -37.71 8.78 7.15
CA THR A 142 -38.91 8.09 6.68
C THR A 142 -39.72 7.61 7.85
#